data_b91b23f49a4548295ebaf96796a25f81
#
_entry.id   b91b23f49a4548295ebaf96796a25f81
#
_cell.length_a   1.000
_cell.length_b   1.000
_cell.length_c   1.000
_cell.angle_alpha   90.00
_cell.angle_beta   90.00
_cell.angle_gamma   90.00
#
_symmetry.space_group_name_H-M   'P 1'
#
loop_
_entity.id
_entity.type
_entity.pdbx_description
1 polymer ?
#
loop_
_entity_poly.entity_id
_entity_poly.type
_entity_poly.pdbx_seq_one_letter_code
_entity_poly.pdbx_strand_id
1 'polypeptide(L)'
;ADFVAPQSSEIVDYIGGFAVTAGHGIDEHVKAFEDAHDDYSAIILKALADRLAESFAEHLHRRVRTEFWGYASDEQLSNEQLIREQYRGIRPAPGYPSCPDHREKQTLFRLLEVEKNIGIALTESMAMTPTASVSGFYFGHPDARYFNLGKVKVDQLQIYATSRGEALSESERWLAPVLEPSR
;
A
#
# COMPACT_ATOMS: atom_id res chain seq x y z
N ALA A 1 5.27 -9.21 10.52
CA ALA A 1 6.39 -8.31 10.77
C ALA A 1 7.74 -9.04 10.78
N ASP A 2 7.85 -10.08 9.96
CA ASP A 2 9.04 -10.96 9.97
C ASP A 2 10.27 -10.31 9.29
N PHE A 3 10.09 -9.12 8.70
CA PHE A 3 11.15 -8.35 8.03
C PHE A 3 11.62 -7.13 8.84
N VAL A 4 11.24 -7.05 10.10
CA VAL A 4 11.68 -6.00 11.04
C VAL A 4 12.26 -6.69 12.27
N ALA A 5 13.39 -6.19 12.77
CA ALA A 5 14.06 -6.73 13.92
C ALA A 5 13.11 -6.74 15.15
N PRO A 6 13.02 -7.85 15.89
CA PRO A 6 12.17 -7.89 17.09
C PRO A 6 12.74 -6.98 18.17
N GLN A 7 11.86 -6.38 18.96
CA GLN A 7 12.26 -5.46 20.04
C GLN A 7 13.27 -6.09 21.03
N SER A 8 13.20 -7.42 21.22
CA SER A 8 14.11 -8.17 22.09
C SER A 8 15.54 -8.31 21.56
N SER A 9 15.78 -7.97 20.30
CA SER A 9 17.10 -8.10 19.66
C SER A 9 18.04 -6.93 19.95
N GLU A 10 17.53 -5.82 20.50
CA GLU A 10 18.26 -4.56 20.70
C GLU A 10 18.85 -3.95 19.39
N ILE A 11 18.48 -4.49 18.22
CA ILE A 11 18.89 -3.98 16.93
C ILE A 11 17.97 -2.81 16.55
N VAL A 12 18.56 -1.67 16.21
CA VAL A 12 17.80 -0.55 15.63
C VAL A 12 17.47 -0.88 14.20
N ASP A 13 16.19 -0.96 13.89
CA ASP A 13 15.68 -1.22 12.56
C ASP A 13 14.58 -0.21 12.19
N TYR A 14 14.27 -0.10 10.91
CA TYR A 14 13.38 0.92 10.38
C TYR A 14 12.33 0.30 9.47
N ILE A 15 11.14 0.89 9.51
CA ILE A 15 10.07 0.70 8.54
C ILE A 15 9.81 2.04 7.84
N GLY A 16 9.74 2.04 6.52
CA GLY A 16 9.35 3.21 5.76
C GLY A 16 7.87 3.22 5.43
N GLY A 17 7.37 4.39 5.04
CA GLY A 17 6.00 4.55 4.56
C GLY A 17 5.95 5.54 3.41
N PHE A 18 4.93 5.41 2.55
CA PHE A 18 4.71 6.34 1.44
C PHE A 18 3.22 6.50 1.11
N ALA A 19 2.91 7.61 0.47
CA ALA A 19 1.67 7.85 -0.23
C ALA A 19 1.95 8.73 -1.45
N VAL A 20 1.37 8.40 -2.60
CA VAL A 20 1.49 9.13 -3.86
C VAL A 20 0.15 9.21 -4.55
N THR A 21 -0.04 10.21 -5.40
CA THR A 21 -1.24 10.34 -6.23
C THR A 21 -0.92 10.95 -7.58
N ALA A 22 -1.68 10.57 -8.59
CA ALA A 22 -1.78 11.21 -9.89
C ALA A 22 -3.23 11.66 -10.19
N GLY A 23 -4.08 11.69 -9.15
CA GLY A 23 -5.51 11.92 -9.30
C GLY A 23 -5.98 13.37 -9.08
N HIS A 24 -5.11 14.27 -8.62
CA HIS A 24 -5.52 15.66 -8.40
C HIS A 24 -5.91 16.34 -9.71
N GLY A 25 -7.11 16.96 -9.71
CA GLY A 25 -7.64 17.73 -10.83
C GLY A 25 -8.21 16.91 -11.99
N ILE A 26 -8.18 15.57 -11.95
CA ILE A 26 -8.75 14.77 -13.04
C ILE A 26 -10.28 14.78 -13.06
N ASP A 27 -10.93 14.97 -11.93
CA ASP A 27 -12.40 14.89 -11.81
C ASP A 27 -13.11 15.92 -12.70
N GLU A 28 -12.57 17.12 -12.84
CA GLU A 28 -13.12 18.16 -13.72
C GLU A 28 -13.08 17.73 -15.19
N HIS A 29 -11.99 17.10 -15.62
CA HIS A 29 -11.84 16.60 -16.99
C HIS A 29 -12.70 15.36 -17.23
N VAL A 30 -12.78 14.46 -16.25
CA VAL A 30 -13.67 13.29 -16.30
C VAL A 30 -15.11 13.75 -16.46
N LYS A 31 -15.53 14.71 -15.63
CA LYS A 31 -16.88 15.27 -15.72
C LYS A 31 -17.15 15.93 -17.08
N ALA A 32 -16.20 16.65 -17.65
CA ALA A 32 -16.36 17.25 -18.96
C ALA A 32 -16.58 16.20 -20.06
N PHE A 33 -15.91 15.05 -20.00
CA PHE A 33 -16.15 13.94 -20.93
C PHE A 33 -17.52 13.30 -20.69
N GLU A 34 -17.89 13.05 -19.43
CA GLU A 34 -19.20 12.47 -19.08
C GLU A 34 -20.35 13.40 -19.51
N ASP A 35 -20.24 14.73 -19.33
CA ASP A 35 -21.23 15.72 -19.78
C ASP A 35 -21.33 15.76 -21.32
N ALA A 36 -20.26 15.43 -22.03
CA ALA A 36 -20.24 15.30 -23.49
C ALA A 36 -20.67 13.90 -24.00
N HIS A 37 -21.08 12.98 -23.10
CA HIS A 37 -21.39 11.58 -23.38
C HIS A 37 -20.21 10.80 -24.00
N ASP A 38 -18.98 11.18 -23.66
CA ASP A 38 -17.74 10.50 -24.05
C ASP A 38 -17.21 9.63 -22.91
N ASP A 39 -17.92 8.56 -22.60
CA ASP A 39 -17.56 7.61 -21.56
C ASP A 39 -16.20 6.95 -21.80
N TYR A 40 -15.84 6.79 -23.10
CA TYR A 40 -14.56 6.20 -23.47
C TYR A 40 -13.38 7.05 -23.00
N SER A 41 -13.38 8.35 -23.30
CA SER A 41 -12.31 9.25 -22.85
C SER A 41 -12.28 9.41 -21.32
N ALA A 42 -13.43 9.40 -20.65
CA ALA A 42 -13.53 9.41 -19.20
C ALA A 42 -12.84 8.18 -18.57
N ILE A 43 -13.12 6.97 -19.10
CA ILE A 43 -12.51 5.72 -18.65
C ILE A 43 -10.99 5.72 -18.90
N ILE A 44 -10.57 6.14 -20.10
CA ILE A 44 -9.15 6.19 -20.45
C ILE A 44 -8.39 7.16 -19.55
N LEU A 45 -8.94 8.33 -19.25
CA LEU A 45 -8.31 9.28 -18.34
C LEU A 45 -8.12 8.70 -16.93
N LYS A 46 -9.16 8.06 -16.38
CA LYS A 46 -9.07 7.37 -15.08
C LYS A 46 -7.99 6.28 -15.10
N ALA A 47 -7.98 5.44 -16.14
CA ALA A 47 -6.99 4.37 -16.29
C ALA A 47 -5.55 4.90 -16.43
N LEU A 48 -5.34 6.00 -17.14
CA LEU A 48 -4.02 6.64 -17.27
C LEU A 48 -3.56 7.22 -15.93
N ALA A 49 -4.44 7.85 -15.16
CA ALA A 49 -4.11 8.36 -13.85
C ALA A 49 -3.68 7.23 -12.88
N ASP A 50 -4.40 6.10 -12.90
CA ASP A 50 -4.02 4.91 -12.11
C ASP A 50 -2.64 4.38 -12.50
N ARG A 51 -2.35 4.27 -13.81
CA ARG A 51 -1.03 3.84 -14.30
C ARG A 51 0.08 4.81 -13.91
N LEU A 52 -0.19 6.11 -13.93
CA LEU A 52 0.76 7.13 -13.47
C LEU A 52 1.02 7.04 -11.97
N ALA A 53 0.00 6.83 -11.15
CA ALA A 53 0.17 6.65 -9.71
C ALA A 53 1.02 5.41 -9.38
N GLU A 54 0.78 4.28 -10.06
CA GLU A 54 1.58 3.05 -9.91
C GLU A 54 3.03 3.25 -10.37
N SER A 55 3.24 3.90 -11.51
CA SER A 55 4.58 4.22 -12.01
C SER A 55 5.32 5.17 -11.07
N PHE A 56 4.62 6.11 -10.46
CA PHE A 56 5.19 7.01 -9.46
C PHE A 56 5.59 6.26 -8.18
N ALA A 57 4.75 5.33 -7.71
CA ALA A 57 5.10 4.48 -6.57
C ALA A 57 6.35 3.63 -6.84
N GLU A 58 6.50 3.08 -8.06
CA GLU A 58 7.69 2.34 -8.48
C GLU A 58 8.93 3.24 -8.53
N HIS A 59 8.81 4.40 -9.16
CA HIS A 59 9.89 5.39 -9.22
C HIS A 59 10.34 5.85 -7.83
N LEU A 60 9.38 6.15 -6.94
CA LEU A 60 9.67 6.54 -5.56
C LEU A 60 10.36 5.41 -4.80
N HIS A 61 9.90 4.16 -4.94
CA HIS A 61 10.55 3.01 -4.31
C HIS A 61 11.99 2.83 -4.78
N ARG A 62 12.27 3.01 -6.09
CA ARG A 62 13.66 3.01 -6.59
C ARG A 62 14.49 4.10 -5.89
N ARG A 63 13.99 5.33 -5.80
CA ARG A 63 14.70 6.42 -5.12
C ARG A 63 14.90 6.15 -3.62
N VAL A 64 13.94 5.51 -2.97
CA VAL A 64 14.09 5.08 -1.57
C VAL A 64 15.23 4.08 -1.44
N ARG A 65 15.31 3.09 -2.32
CA ARG A 65 16.38 2.08 -2.30
C ARG A 65 17.75 2.67 -2.58
N THR A 66 17.84 3.58 -3.54
CA THR A 66 19.15 4.08 -4.05
C THR A 66 19.59 5.40 -3.41
N GLU A 67 18.65 6.25 -2.96
CA GLU A 67 18.96 7.62 -2.53
C GLU A 67 18.52 7.89 -1.07
N PHE A 68 17.20 7.82 -0.78
CA PHE A 68 16.65 8.35 0.47
C PHE A 68 16.96 7.48 1.69
N TRP A 69 16.78 6.18 1.57
CA TRP A 69 17.22 5.20 2.55
C TRP A 69 18.59 4.60 2.18
N GLY A 70 18.83 4.40 0.89
CA GLY A 70 20.14 4.07 0.35
C GLY A 70 20.62 2.65 0.64
N TYR A 71 19.73 1.71 0.97
CA TYR A 71 20.12 0.34 1.28
C TYR A 71 20.52 -0.50 0.04
N ALA A 72 20.37 0.04 -1.15
CA ALA A 72 20.79 -0.53 -2.43
C ALA A 72 21.29 0.57 -3.37
N SER A 73 22.24 1.39 -2.89
CA SER A 73 22.77 2.57 -3.60
C SER A 73 23.46 2.25 -4.91
N ASP A 74 23.90 1.01 -5.10
CA ASP A 74 24.57 0.49 -6.30
C ASP A 74 23.60 -0.20 -7.29
N GLU A 75 22.27 -0.15 -7.02
CA GLU A 75 21.27 -0.78 -7.87
C GLU A 75 21.26 -0.22 -9.29
N GLN A 76 21.43 -1.11 -10.28
CA GLN A 76 21.35 -0.81 -11.71
C GLN A 76 20.45 -1.81 -12.42
N LEU A 77 19.14 -1.67 -12.20
CA LEU A 77 18.14 -2.58 -12.78
C LEU A 77 17.49 -1.98 -14.03
N SER A 78 17.31 -2.81 -15.05
CA SER A 78 16.50 -2.48 -16.23
C SER A 78 15.01 -2.46 -15.87
N ASN A 79 14.19 -1.86 -16.74
CA ASN A 79 12.74 -1.84 -16.55
C ASN A 79 12.16 -3.27 -16.46
N GLU A 80 12.68 -4.24 -17.24
CA GLU A 80 12.26 -5.62 -17.17
C GLU A 80 12.57 -6.26 -15.79
N GLN A 81 13.71 -5.95 -15.23
CA GLN A 81 14.12 -6.42 -13.90
C GLN A 81 13.26 -5.77 -12.80
N LEU A 82 12.91 -4.48 -12.93
CA LEU A 82 12.00 -3.80 -12.02
C LEU A 82 10.59 -4.42 -12.06
N ILE A 83 10.07 -4.70 -13.25
CA ILE A 83 8.77 -5.38 -13.43
C ILE A 83 8.79 -6.80 -12.81
N ARG A 84 9.93 -7.48 -12.84
CA ARG A 84 10.11 -8.79 -12.21
C ARG A 84 10.46 -8.72 -10.71
N GLU A 85 10.39 -7.53 -10.12
CA GLU A 85 10.66 -7.30 -8.69
C GLU A 85 12.04 -7.82 -8.23
N GLN A 86 13.06 -7.70 -9.10
CA GLN A 86 14.43 -8.16 -8.82
C GLN A 86 15.24 -7.18 -7.99
N TYR A 87 14.59 -6.31 -7.27
CA TYR A 87 15.19 -5.37 -6.34
C TYR A 87 15.16 -5.90 -4.90
N ARG A 88 16.02 -5.35 -4.05
CA ARG A 88 16.03 -5.64 -2.61
C ARG A 88 14.87 -4.92 -1.92
N GLY A 89 14.22 -5.63 -0.98
CA GLY A 89 13.11 -5.08 -0.20
C GLY A 89 11.77 -5.17 -0.92
N ILE A 90 10.73 -4.71 -0.26
CA ILE A 90 9.34 -4.71 -0.76
C ILE A 90 8.60 -3.44 -0.38
N ARG A 91 7.50 -3.15 -1.08
CA ARG A 91 6.55 -2.05 -0.76
C ARG A 91 5.10 -2.57 -0.61
N PRO A 92 4.80 -3.39 0.39
CA PRO A 92 3.45 -3.92 0.56
C PRO A 92 2.45 -2.81 0.87
N ALA A 93 1.27 -2.90 0.26
CA ALA A 93 0.17 -1.96 0.46
C ALA A 93 -0.94 -2.59 1.32
N PRO A 94 -1.54 -1.84 2.28
CA PRO A 94 -2.71 -2.32 3.01
C PRO A 94 -3.91 -2.60 2.10
N GLY A 95 -4.50 -3.79 2.26
CA GLY A 95 -5.56 -4.32 1.42
C GLY A 95 -5.10 -5.35 0.38
N TYR A 96 -3.79 -5.60 0.28
CA TYR A 96 -3.20 -6.61 -0.60
C TYR A 96 -2.81 -7.89 0.19
N PRO A 97 -2.54 -9.03 -0.49
CA PRO A 97 -2.35 -10.31 0.17
C PRO A 97 -1.32 -10.36 1.29
N SER A 98 -0.25 -9.58 1.22
CA SER A 98 0.78 -9.51 2.26
C SER A 98 0.46 -8.56 3.42
N CYS A 99 -0.59 -7.73 3.30
CA CYS A 99 -1.06 -6.79 4.32
C CYS A 99 -2.58 -6.58 4.16
N PRO A 100 -3.43 -7.57 4.49
CA PRO A 100 -4.84 -7.57 4.06
C PRO A 100 -5.73 -6.55 4.77
N ASP A 101 -5.35 -6.05 5.95
CA ASP A 101 -6.15 -5.09 6.69
C ASP A 101 -5.99 -3.67 6.13
N HIS A 102 -7.04 -3.15 5.53
CA HIS A 102 -7.08 -1.79 5.01
C HIS A 102 -6.88 -0.70 6.08
N ARG A 103 -7.20 -1.00 7.36
CA ARG A 103 -7.11 -0.04 8.46
C ARG A 103 -5.69 0.39 8.79
N GLU A 104 -4.68 -0.35 8.37
CA GLU A 104 -3.29 0.04 8.52
C GLU A 104 -2.97 1.37 7.83
N LYS A 105 -3.77 1.75 6.81
CA LYS A 105 -3.70 3.08 6.19
C LYS A 105 -3.93 4.21 7.18
N GLN A 106 -4.78 4.05 8.19
CA GLN A 106 -5.03 5.11 9.19
C GLN A 106 -3.75 5.49 9.92
N THR A 107 -2.99 4.49 10.35
CA THR A 107 -1.71 4.72 11.03
C THR A 107 -0.69 5.36 10.09
N LEU A 108 -0.58 4.84 8.86
CA LEU A 108 0.29 5.37 7.83
C LEU A 108 -0.02 6.84 7.50
N PHE A 109 -1.30 7.15 7.26
CA PHE A 109 -1.76 8.49 6.92
C PHE A 109 -1.53 9.51 8.03
N ARG A 110 -1.75 9.09 9.28
CA ARG A 110 -1.46 9.91 10.46
C ARG A 110 0.04 10.18 10.61
N LEU A 111 0.89 9.16 10.48
CA LEU A 111 2.34 9.28 10.61
C LEU A 111 2.96 10.19 9.55
N LEU A 112 2.47 10.12 8.32
CA LEU A 112 2.95 10.91 7.20
C LEU A 112 2.20 12.23 7.03
N GLU A 113 1.19 12.53 7.86
CA GLU A 113 0.28 13.68 7.69
C GLU A 113 -0.23 13.80 6.23
N VAL A 114 -0.63 12.67 5.63
CA VAL A 114 -0.86 12.54 4.18
C VAL A 114 -1.88 13.55 3.68
N GLU A 115 -3.01 13.70 4.37
CA GLU A 115 -4.06 14.65 3.97
C GLU A 115 -3.56 16.09 3.94
N LYS A 116 -2.82 16.49 4.97
CA LYS A 116 -2.24 17.83 5.07
C LYS A 116 -1.15 18.08 4.02
N ASN A 117 -0.29 17.09 3.80
CA ASN A 117 0.91 17.27 2.98
C ASN A 117 0.64 17.13 1.48
N ILE A 118 -0.27 16.23 1.09
CA ILE A 118 -0.52 15.91 -0.31
C ILE A 118 -2.01 15.76 -0.67
N GLY A 119 -2.93 16.08 0.24
CA GLY A 119 -4.37 16.15 -0.05
C GLY A 119 -5.04 14.81 -0.39
N ILE A 120 -4.45 13.68 0.00
CA ILE A 120 -5.13 12.37 -0.13
C ILE A 120 -5.88 12.09 1.17
N ALA A 121 -7.19 11.90 1.09
CA ALA A 121 -8.03 11.53 2.23
C ALA A 121 -8.42 10.04 2.19
N LEU A 122 -8.86 9.50 3.33
CA LEU A 122 -9.44 8.17 3.43
C LEU A 122 -10.95 8.27 3.62
N THR A 123 -11.69 7.42 2.90
CA THR A 123 -13.12 7.20 3.15
C THR A 123 -13.32 6.31 4.38
N GLU A 124 -14.56 6.13 4.83
CA GLU A 124 -14.91 5.21 5.93
C GLU A 124 -14.49 3.75 5.66
N SER A 125 -14.50 3.35 4.38
CA SER A 125 -14.03 2.02 3.94
C SER A 125 -12.52 1.94 3.68
N MET A 126 -11.76 2.96 4.04
CA MET A 126 -10.31 3.06 3.82
C MET A 126 -9.92 3.11 2.33
N ALA A 127 -10.82 3.52 1.45
CA ALA A 127 -10.45 3.88 0.08
C ALA A 127 -9.80 5.27 0.06
N MET A 128 -8.87 5.49 -0.85
CA MET A 128 -8.19 6.78 -1.02
C MET A 128 -8.96 7.70 -1.97
N THR A 129 -8.95 8.99 -1.68
CA THR A 129 -9.49 10.05 -2.54
C THR A 129 -8.40 11.12 -2.69
N PRO A 130 -7.93 11.42 -3.93
CA PRO A 130 -8.33 10.84 -5.22
C PRO A 130 -8.06 9.33 -5.34
N THR A 131 -8.84 8.63 -6.19
CA THR A 131 -8.73 7.17 -6.36
C THR A 131 -7.41 6.75 -6.98
N ALA A 132 -6.88 7.53 -7.95
CA ALA A 132 -5.58 7.29 -8.57
C ALA A 132 -4.44 7.59 -7.59
N SER A 133 -4.38 6.83 -6.50
CA SER A 133 -3.43 6.98 -5.39
C SER A 133 -2.89 5.61 -4.96
N VAL A 134 -1.64 5.60 -4.51
CA VAL A 134 -0.98 4.40 -3.96
C VAL A 134 -0.36 4.75 -2.61
N SER A 135 -0.51 3.88 -1.62
CA SER A 135 0.14 4.03 -0.31
C SER A 135 0.57 2.68 0.23
N GLY A 136 1.64 2.67 1.01
CA GLY A 136 2.16 1.44 1.57
C GLY A 136 3.37 1.65 2.46
N PHE A 137 3.98 0.53 2.82
CA PHE A 137 5.16 0.47 3.65
C PHE A 137 6.38 0.08 2.82
N TYR A 138 7.57 0.40 3.33
CA TYR A 138 8.84 -0.09 2.79
C TYR A 138 9.54 -0.97 3.81
N PHE A 139 9.97 -2.15 3.38
CA PHE A 139 10.83 -3.05 4.15
C PHE A 139 12.12 -3.27 3.37
N GLY A 140 13.25 -2.87 3.94
CA GLY A 140 14.57 -2.96 3.30
C GLY A 140 15.34 -4.25 3.57
N HIS A 141 14.73 -5.23 4.28
CA HIS A 141 15.40 -6.50 4.61
C HIS A 141 15.79 -7.26 3.33
N PRO A 142 17.00 -7.85 3.24
CA PRO A 142 17.45 -8.55 2.02
C PRO A 142 16.58 -9.74 1.63
N ASP A 143 15.98 -10.42 2.61
CA ASP A 143 15.08 -11.56 2.37
C ASP A 143 13.60 -11.17 2.27
N ALA A 144 13.30 -9.86 2.31
CA ALA A 144 11.92 -9.39 2.16
C ALA A 144 11.41 -9.73 0.74
N ARG A 145 10.25 -10.37 0.70
CA ARG A 145 9.56 -10.76 -0.54
C ARG A 145 8.07 -10.68 -0.36
N TYR A 146 7.36 -10.46 -1.46
CA TYR A 146 5.90 -10.54 -1.44
C TYR A 146 5.46 -11.98 -1.19
N PHE A 147 4.42 -12.12 -0.39
CA PHE A 147 3.85 -13.41 -0.04
C PHE A 147 2.32 -13.33 -0.01
N ASN A 148 1.69 -14.46 -0.11
CA ASN A 148 0.26 -14.61 0.05
C ASN A 148 -0.02 -15.31 1.38
N LEU A 149 -0.80 -14.70 2.25
CA LEU A 149 -1.20 -15.28 3.55
C LEU A 149 -2.05 -16.54 3.40
N GLY A 150 -2.70 -16.73 2.22
CA GLY A 150 -3.73 -17.73 2.09
C GLY A 150 -4.96 -17.39 2.93
N LYS A 151 -5.53 -18.38 3.61
CA LYS A 151 -6.69 -18.20 4.48
C LYS A 151 -6.27 -18.10 5.94
N VAL A 152 -6.80 -17.07 6.62
CA VAL A 152 -6.60 -16.82 8.05
C VAL A 152 -7.59 -17.66 8.84
N LYS A 153 -7.12 -18.42 9.80
CA LYS A 153 -7.94 -19.25 10.70
C LYS A 153 -8.39 -18.46 11.93
N VAL A 154 -9.37 -19.03 12.65
CA VAL A 154 -9.97 -18.39 13.83
C VAL A 154 -8.94 -18.12 14.94
N ASP A 155 -8.00 -19.03 15.16
CA ASP A 155 -6.92 -18.86 16.14
C ASP A 155 -6.00 -17.68 15.79
N GLN A 156 -5.63 -17.54 14.52
CA GLN A 156 -4.84 -16.42 14.02
C GLN A 156 -5.61 -15.10 14.12
N LEU A 157 -6.91 -15.12 13.78
CA LEU A 157 -7.78 -13.95 13.92
C LEU A 157 -7.89 -13.50 15.39
N GLN A 158 -7.99 -14.45 16.33
CA GLN A 158 -8.03 -14.17 17.77
C GLN A 158 -6.74 -13.50 18.26
N ILE A 159 -5.58 -13.99 17.82
CA ILE A 159 -4.28 -13.40 18.13
C ILE A 159 -4.20 -11.97 17.56
N TYR A 160 -4.67 -11.79 16.34
CA TYR A 160 -4.68 -10.49 15.67
C TYR A 160 -5.55 -9.47 16.40
N ALA A 161 -6.81 -9.83 16.72
CA ALA A 161 -7.73 -8.98 17.46
C ALA A 161 -7.18 -8.60 18.83
N THR A 162 -6.57 -9.57 19.54
CA THR A 162 -5.92 -9.34 20.83
C THR A 162 -4.76 -8.36 20.71
N SER A 163 -3.91 -8.51 19.69
CA SER A 163 -2.77 -7.59 19.47
C SER A 163 -3.19 -6.17 19.13
N ARG A 164 -4.36 -6.01 18.51
CA ARG A 164 -4.96 -4.69 18.21
C ARG A 164 -5.75 -4.11 19.40
N GLY A 165 -6.05 -4.90 20.41
CA GLY A 165 -6.87 -4.48 21.55
C GLY A 165 -8.34 -4.23 21.18
N GLU A 166 -8.88 -5.00 20.21
CA GLU A 166 -10.25 -4.83 19.70
C GLU A 166 -11.08 -6.11 19.83
N ALA A 167 -12.39 -5.98 19.63
CA ALA A 167 -13.29 -7.13 19.63
C ALA A 167 -13.04 -8.02 18.40
N LEU A 168 -13.16 -9.35 18.58
CA LEU A 168 -12.98 -10.33 17.51
C LEU A 168 -13.85 -10.04 16.29
N SER A 169 -15.10 -9.64 16.50
CA SER A 169 -16.06 -9.28 15.44
C SER A 169 -15.61 -8.10 14.57
N GLU A 170 -14.85 -7.18 15.13
CA GLU A 170 -14.30 -6.05 14.36
C GLU A 170 -13.19 -6.51 13.43
N SER A 171 -12.25 -7.32 13.94
CA SER A 171 -11.21 -7.94 13.10
C SER A 171 -11.82 -8.86 12.03
N GLU A 172 -12.86 -9.63 12.38
CA GLU A 172 -13.58 -10.50 11.46
C GLU A 172 -14.19 -9.72 10.29
N ARG A 173 -14.84 -8.60 10.58
CA ARG A 173 -15.43 -7.73 9.55
C ARG A 173 -14.40 -7.24 8.52
N TRP A 174 -13.25 -6.78 9.00
CA TRP A 174 -12.22 -6.22 8.11
C TRP A 174 -11.39 -7.27 7.36
N LEU A 175 -11.22 -8.44 7.95
CA LEU A 175 -10.46 -9.55 7.36
C LEU A 175 -11.35 -10.58 6.64
N ALA A 176 -12.68 -10.34 6.57
CA ALA A 176 -13.64 -11.27 5.96
C ALA A 176 -13.20 -11.87 4.61
N PRO A 177 -12.60 -11.12 3.66
CA PRO A 177 -12.18 -11.68 2.37
C PRO A 177 -11.08 -12.75 2.47
N VAL A 178 -10.30 -12.73 3.54
CA VAL A 178 -9.15 -13.64 3.73
C VAL A 178 -9.40 -14.70 4.79
N LEU A 179 -10.55 -14.69 5.46
CA LEU A 179 -10.89 -15.71 6.46
C LEU A 179 -11.19 -17.07 5.82
N GLU A 180 -10.86 -18.13 6.56
CA GLU A 180 -11.32 -19.47 6.24
C GLU A 180 -12.85 -19.54 6.47
N PRO A 181 -13.64 -20.08 5.51
CA PRO A 181 -15.07 -20.23 5.70
C PRO A 181 -15.37 -21.09 6.94
N SER A 182 -16.25 -20.60 7.82
CA SER A 182 -16.78 -21.42 8.92
C SER A 182 -17.50 -22.65 8.33
N ARG A 183 -17.08 -23.84 8.75
CA ARG A 183 -17.77 -25.08 8.39
C ARG A 183 -19.05 -25.25 9.18
#